data_14f04010f4f48f5ab0842ff5028cebad
#
_entry.id   14f04010f4f48f5ab0842ff5028cebad
#
_cell.length_a   1.000
_cell.length_b   1.000
_cell.length_c   1.000
_cell.angle_alpha   90.00
_cell.angle_beta   90.00
_cell.angle_gamma   90.00
#
_symmetry.space_group_name_H-M   'P 1'
#
loop_
_entity.id
_entity.type
_entity.pdbx_description
1 polymer ?
#
loop_
_entity_poly.entity_id
_entity_poly.type
_entity_poly.pdbx_seq_one_letter_code
_entity_poly.pdbx_strand_id
1 'polypeptide(L)'
;MNNSFKDFIFGDGNTMNHLFRQFSMGAVAIAVMQVANAQVSITNIVPMQIAGQGTEIRVMFNGLPPQPQAYQLEQPSRLVLDFDKAQQNLKQNSIAVATQEASSIDVSSDAQRSRLTVNLADAGAFTTRVEGNTFILKI
;
A
#
# COMPACT_ATOMS: atom_id res chain seq x y z
N MET A 1 -48.42 -14.74 11.43
CA MET A 1 -48.74 -14.01 12.08
C MET A 1 -48.68 -14.03 12.20
N ASN A 2 -47.42 -13.75 11.40
CA ASN A 2 -47.55 -13.20 11.72
C ASN A 2 -47.42 -13.50 11.76
N ASN A 3 -47.23 -13.37 11.51
CA ASN A 3 -47.46 -13.01 11.93
C ASN A 3 -47.04 -13.22 11.92
N SER A 4 -46.96 -13.44 11.70
CA SER A 4 -47.10 -13.09 12.17
C SER A 4 -46.55 -13.26 12.22
N PHE A 5 -45.59 -12.82 11.53
CA PHE A 5 -45.57 -12.39 12.03
C PHE A 5 -45.38 -13.05 12.28
N LYS A 6 -45.83 -12.79 12.09
CA LYS A 6 -46.15 -12.95 12.96
C LYS A 6 -45.61 -13.46 12.95
N ASP A 7 -46.16 -13.38 12.39
CA ASP A 7 -46.21 -13.51 12.78
C ASP A 7 -45.51 -14.01 12.53
N PHE A 8 -44.81 -13.60 12.20
CA PHE A 8 -44.59 -13.43 12.41
C PHE A 8 -44.00 -13.95 12.48
N ILE A 9 -44.87 -14.76 12.62
CA ILE A 9 -45.01 -14.68 13.46
C ILE A 9 -44.63 -15.25 13.56
N PHE A 10 -43.87 -14.14 12.60
CA PHE A 10 -44.00 -14.10 13.01
C PHE A 10 -43.60 -14.56 13.09
N GLY A 11 -44.82 -15.60 13.10
CA GLY A 11 -45.04 -15.15 13.85
C GLY A 11 -44.50 -15.78 13.91
N ASP A 12 -44.63 -15.64 13.76
CA ASP A 12 -44.73 -15.41 14.09
C ASP A 12 -44.01 -15.75 14.08
N GLY A 13 -43.91 -15.67 13.40
CA GLY A 13 -43.59 -14.98 13.91
C GLY A 13 -42.90 -15.53 13.71
N ASN A 14 -43.27 -15.85 14.06
CA ASN A 14 -43.28 -15.36 14.08
C ASN A 14 -42.67 -15.41 13.83
N THR A 15 -42.56 -15.97 13.92
CA THR A 15 -42.51 -15.17 14.03
C THR A 15 -41.81 -15.18 13.96
N MET A 16 -40.94 -15.18 13.82
CA MET A 16 -40.79 -14.39 14.07
C MET A 16 -40.09 -14.43 13.88
N ASN A 17 -39.35 -14.53 13.70
CA ASN A 17 -39.37 -14.06 13.90
C ASN A 17 -38.93 -14.12 13.30
N HIS A 18 -38.95 -14.40 12.87
CA HIS A 18 -39.12 -14.04 12.58
C HIS A 18 -38.51 -13.50 12.28
N LEU A 19 -37.75 -13.30 12.23
CA LEU A 19 -37.74 -12.46 12.21
C LEU A 19 -36.84 -12.30 12.30
N PHE A 20 -36.32 -12.73 12.32
CA PHE A 20 -36.09 -12.23 12.59
C PHE A 20 -35.45 -12.62 12.22
N ARG A 21 -35.32 -12.54 12.65
CA ARG A 21 -35.08 -12.94 12.18
C ARG A 21 -34.11 -12.97 11.02
N GLN A 22 -33.27 -13.11 10.33
CA GLN A 22 -32.86 -12.99 9.00
C GLN A 22 -31.94 -11.85 8.58
N PHE A 23 -30.90 -11.38 9.29
CA PHE A 23 -30.16 -10.18 8.94
C PHE A 23 -28.66 -10.34 9.02
N SER A 24 -28.18 -11.46 9.45
CA SER A 24 -26.77 -11.62 9.78
C SER A 24 -25.85 -11.62 8.54
N MET A 25 -26.36 -11.96 7.38
CA MET A 25 -25.53 -12.07 6.20
C MET A 25 -24.94 -10.72 5.74
N GLY A 26 -25.69 -9.64 5.89
CA GLY A 26 -25.20 -8.33 5.54
C GLY A 26 -24.02 -7.89 6.40
N ALA A 27 -24.05 -8.23 7.70
CA ALA A 27 -22.95 -7.87 8.59
C ALA A 27 -21.64 -8.57 8.20
N VAL A 28 -21.70 -9.82 7.78
CA VAL A 28 -20.52 -10.55 7.36
C VAL A 28 -19.89 -9.92 6.12
N ALA A 29 -20.69 -9.51 5.14
CA ALA A 29 -20.19 -8.90 3.93
C ALA A 29 -19.46 -7.58 4.22
N ILE A 30 -19.98 -6.79 5.16
CA ILE A 30 -19.36 -5.51 5.54
C ILE A 30 -17.97 -5.74 6.15
N ALA A 31 -17.84 -6.76 7.00
CA ALA A 31 -16.57 -7.06 7.63
C ALA A 31 -15.49 -7.42 6.60
N VAL A 32 -15.85 -8.19 5.57
CA VAL A 32 -14.90 -8.54 4.52
C VAL A 32 -14.44 -7.31 3.75
N MET A 33 -15.34 -6.38 3.46
CA MET A 33 -14.98 -5.16 2.76
C MET A 33 -14.02 -4.29 3.55
N GLN A 34 -14.18 -4.23 4.87
CA GLN A 34 -13.27 -3.45 5.72
C GLN A 34 -11.85 -4.01 5.69
N VAL A 35 -11.70 -5.33 5.70
CA VAL A 35 -10.38 -5.96 5.64
C VAL A 35 -9.70 -5.64 4.31
N ALA A 36 -10.45 -5.60 3.22
CA ALA A 36 -9.88 -5.32 1.90
C ALA A 36 -9.31 -3.91 1.75
N ASN A 37 -9.67 -2.98 2.65
CA ASN A 37 -9.23 -1.60 2.60
C ASN A 37 -8.08 -1.29 3.55
N ALA A 38 -7.48 -2.30 4.17
CA ALA A 38 -6.35 -2.09 5.07
C ALA A 38 -5.15 -1.54 4.31
N GLN A 39 -4.46 -0.58 4.90
CA GLN A 39 -3.26 0.01 4.34
C GLN A 39 -2.04 -0.79 4.74
N VAL A 40 -0.97 -0.69 3.93
CA VAL A 40 0.33 -1.23 4.27
C VAL A 40 1.27 -0.09 4.66
N SER A 41 2.40 -0.43 5.26
CA SER A 41 3.40 0.55 5.67
C SER A 41 4.77 0.14 5.16
N ILE A 42 5.56 1.14 4.74
CA ILE A 42 6.96 0.96 4.43
C ILE A 42 7.71 0.82 5.75
N THR A 43 8.43 -0.27 5.91
CA THR A 43 9.14 -0.57 7.16
C THR A 43 10.64 -0.33 7.06
N ASN A 44 11.20 -0.41 5.84
CA ASN A 44 12.63 -0.20 5.65
C ASN A 44 12.92 0.11 4.19
N ILE A 45 14.02 0.82 3.95
CA ILE A 45 14.52 1.09 2.59
C ILE A 45 16.01 0.79 2.61
N VAL A 46 16.45 -0.11 1.72
CA VAL A 46 17.83 -0.56 1.64
C VAL A 46 18.39 -0.30 0.26
N PRO A 47 19.19 0.76 0.10
CA PRO A 47 19.89 1.01 -1.17
C PRO A 47 21.20 0.24 -1.21
N MET A 48 21.59 -0.19 -2.41
CA MET A 48 22.87 -0.86 -2.60
C MET A 48 23.40 -0.66 -4.01
N GLN A 49 24.72 -0.61 -4.10
CA GLN A 49 25.39 -0.59 -5.40
C GLN A 49 25.64 -2.05 -5.80
N ILE A 50 25.19 -2.42 -6.98
CA ILE A 50 25.43 -3.75 -7.53
C ILE A 50 26.55 -3.63 -8.56
N ALA A 51 27.67 -4.29 -8.33
CA ALA A 51 28.83 -4.18 -9.18
C ALA A 51 28.48 -4.49 -10.64
N GLY A 52 28.76 -3.52 -11.54
CA GLY A 52 28.49 -3.66 -12.95
C GLY A 52 27.03 -3.60 -13.35
N GLN A 53 26.11 -3.34 -12.41
CA GLN A 53 24.68 -3.37 -12.69
C GLN A 53 23.92 -2.14 -12.19
N GLY A 54 24.58 -1.18 -11.56
CA GLY A 54 23.95 0.04 -11.09
C GLY A 54 23.45 -0.04 -9.66
N THR A 55 22.40 0.71 -9.37
CA THR A 55 21.87 0.83 -8.03
C THR A 55 20.58 0.05 -7.90
N GLU A 56 20.45 -0.71 -6.81
CA GLU A 56 19.22 -1.40 -6.47
C GLU A 56 18.70 -0.82 -5.15
N ILE A 57 17.41 -0.48 -5.11
CA ILE A 57 16.77 0.06 -3.92
C ILE A 57 15.64 -0.88 -3.54
N ARG A 58 15.71 -1.45 -2.35
CA ARG A 58 14.70 -2.35 -1.82
C ARG A 58 13.82 -1.59 -0.85
N VAL A 59 12.55 -1.50 -1.17
CA VAL A 59 11.54 -0.86 -0.32
C VAL A 59 10.72 -1.96 0.31
N MET A 60 10.87 -2.14 1.61
CA MET A 60 10.23 -3.24 2.34
C MET A 60 8.93 -2.75 2.96
N PHE A 61 7.88 -3.55 2.80
CA PHE A 61 6.55 -3.26 3.34
C PHE A 61 6.16 -4.33 4.35
N ASN A 62 5.17 -4.03 5.16
CA ASN A 62 4.60 -5.01 6.09
C ASN A 62 3.47 -5.82 5.47
N GLY A 63 3.31 -5.76 4.18
CA GLY A 63 2.33 -6.51 3.39
C GLY A 63 2.68 -6.40 1.92
N LEU A 64 1.78 -6.83 1.05
CA LEU A 64 2.03 -6.77 -0.38
C LEU A 64 2.16 -5.31 -0.84
N PRO A 65 3.27 -4.94 -1.50
CA PRO A 65 3.47 -3.56 -1.94
C PRO A 65 2.42 -3.15 -2.99
N PRO A 66 1.84 -1.96 -2.87
CA PRO A 66 0.98 -1.45 -3.93
C PRO A 66 1.82 -1.07 -5.15
N GLN A 67 1.20 -1.07 -6.31
CA GLN A 67 1.84 -0.64 -7.54
C GLN A 67 1.97 0.88 -7.52
N PRO A 68 3.19 1.44 -7.57
CA PRO A 68 3.34 2.89 -7.53
C PRO A 68 3.12 3.51 -8.89
N GLN A 69 2.82 4.80 -8.87
CA GLN A 69 2.96 5.65 -10.06
C GLN A 69 4.37 6.19 -10.07
N ALA A 70 5.06 6.04 -11.20
CA ALA A 70 6.46 6.43 -11.32
C ALA A 70 6.62 7.48 -12.42
N TYR A 71 7.38 8.53 -12.13
CA TYR A 71 7.69 9.54 -13.13
C TYR A 71 9.02 10.19 -12.82
N GLN A 72 9.67 10.73 -13.85
CA GLN A 72 10.94 11.41 -13.71
C GLN A 72 10.76 12.91 -13.88
N LEU A 73 11.52 13.65 -13.07
CA LEU A 73 11.60 15.10 -13.15
C LEU A 73 13.06 15.47 -13.45
N GLU A 74 13.25 16.64 -14.06
CA GLU A 74 14.59 17.12 -14.37
C GLU A 74 14.83 18.48 -13.70
N GLN A 75 16.13 18.82 -13.59
CA GLN A 75 16.59 20.10 -13.05
C GLN A 75 16.16 20.32 -11.60
N PRO A 76 16.58 19.48 -10.64
CA PRO A 76 17.51 18.34 -10.76
C PRO A 76 16.80 17.05 -11.15
N SER A 77 17.57 16.07 -11.62
CA SER A 77 17.05 14.77 -12.00
C SER A 77 16.55 14.00 -10.78
N ARG A 78 15.30 13.57 -10.83
CA ARG A 78 14.66 12.84 -9.75
C ARG A 78 13.72 11.79 -10.31
N LEU A 79 13.63 10.67 -9.63
CA LEU A 79 12.61 9.66 -9.90
C LEU A 79 11.64 9.65 -8.73
N VAL A 80 10.36 9.83 -9.01
CA VAL A 80 9.32 9.89 -7.98
C VAL A 80 8.46 8.65 -8.06
N LEU A 81 8.27 7.99 -6.93
CA LEU A 81 7.39 6.83 -6.80
C LEU A 81 6.29 7.17 -5.79
N ASP A 82 5.05 7.18 -6.26
CA ASP A 82 3.88 7.44 -5.41
C ASP A 82 3.16 6.13 -5.13
N PHE A 83 3.16 5.70 -3.87
CA PHE A 83 2.47 4.50 -3.41
C PHE A 83 1.16 4.90 -2.73
N ASP A 84 0.04 4.66 -3.41
CA ASP A 84 -1.28 4.90 -2.84
C ASP A 84 -1.59 3.87 -1.75
N LYS A 85 -2.34 4.30 -0.73
CA LYS A 85 -2.75 3.43 0.37
C LYS A 85 -1.56 2.83 1.10
N ALA A 86 -0.48 3.58 1.18
CA ALA A 86 0.72 3.17 1.88
C ALA A 86 1.14 4.28 2.83
N GLN A 87 1.55 3.89 4.01
CA GLN A 87 2.14 4.77 5.01
C GLN A 87 3.61 4.43 5.16
N GLN A 88 4.33 5.18 5.96
CA GLN A 88 5.71 4.84 6.24
C GLN A 88 5.94 4.82 7.74
N ASN A 89 6.78 3.88 8.17
CA ASN A 89 7.17 3.72 9.56
C ASN A 89 8.70 3.71 9.64
N LEU A 90 9.31 4.72 9.05
CA LEU A 90 10.76 4.83 8.95
C LEU A 90 11.27 5.74 10.06
N LYS A 91 12.48 5.44 10.55
CA LYS A 91 13.12 6.29 11.54
C LYS A 91 13.66 7.58 10.95
N GLN A 92 13.97 7.56 9.65
CA GLN A 92 14.50 8.71 8.94
C GLN A 92 13.74 8.92 7.65
N ASN A 93 13.49 10.16 7.30
CA ASN A 93 12.80 10.53 6.07
C ASN A 93 13.75 10.82 4.91
N SER A 94 15.05 10.85 5.18
CA SER A 94 16.06 11.05 4.14
C SER A 94 17.13 9.98 4.32
N ILE A 95 17.40 9.25 3.24
CA ILE A 95 18.28 8.10 3.27
C ILE A 95 19.38 8.31 2.25
N ALA A 96 20.64 8.26 2.72
CA ALA A 96 21.77 8.39 1.82
C ALA A 96 21.89 7.12 0.97
N VAL A 97 22.07 7.29 -0.33
CA VAL A 97 22.33 6.18 -1.26
C VAL A 97 23.79 6.19 -1.64
N ALA A 98 24.31 7.34 -2.06
CA ALA A 98 25.73 7.56 -2.32
C ALA A 98 26.30 6.56 -3.33
N THR A 99 25.55 6.28 -4.40
CA THR A 99 26.03 5.48 -5.54
C THR A 99 26.30 6.39 -6.73
N GLN A 100 26.81 5.82 -7.81
CA GLN A 100 27.02 6.59 -9.03
C GLN A 100 25.72 7.12 -9.61
N GLU A 101 24.63 6.35 -9.46
CA GLU A 101 23.35 6.67 -10.09
C GLU A 101 22.49 7.57 -9.25
N ALA A 102 22.62 7.52 -7.93
CA ALA A 102 21.72 8.23 -7.03
C ALA A 102 22.44 8.69 -5.77
N SER A 103 22.06 9.86 -5.25
CA SER A 103 22.66 10.42 -4.06
C SER A 103 21.85 10.10 -2.81
N SER A 104 20.53 10.19 -2.87
CA SER A 104 19.69 10.05 -1.69
C SER A 104 18.25 9.73 -2.08
N ILE A 105 17.48 9.32 -1.08
CA ILE A 105 16.04 9.10 -1.20
C ILE A 105 15.36 9.94 -0.12
N ASP A 106 14.37 10.72 -0.54
CA ASP A 106 13.53 11.47 0.39
C ASP A 106 12.14 10.83 0.43
N VAL A 107 11.61 10.64 1.63
CA VAL A 107 10.30 10.01 1.83
C VAL A 107 9.37 11.01 2.49
N SER A 108 8.18 11.17 1.91
CA SER A 108 7.13 11.97 2.50
C SER A 108 5.82 11.19 2.45
N SER A 109 4.93 11.46 3.40
CA SER A 109 3.66 10.75 3.50
C SER A 109 2.56 11.70 3.92
N ASP A 110 1.36 11.41 3.47
CA ASP A 110 0.14 12.00 4.02
C ASP A 110 -0.79 10.86 4.44
N ALA A 111 -2.05 11.18 4.76
CA ALA A 111 -3.00 10.17 5.25
C ALA A 111 -3.31 9.09 4.22
N GLN A 112 -2.96 9.27 2.94
CA GLN A 112 -3.42 8.40 1.87
C GLN A 112 -2.31 7.74 1.07
N ARG A 113 -1.09 8.29 1.10
CA ARG A 113 0.00 7.77 0.26
C ARG A 113 1.35 8.10 0.83
N SER A 114 2.35 7.37 0.33
CA SER A 114 3.75 7.66 0.58
C SER A 114 4.45 7.94 -0.74
N ARG A 115 5.31 8.95 -0.74
CA ARG A 115 6.09 9.34 -1.92
C ARG A 115 7.56 9.14 -1.63
N LEU A 116 8.24 8.42 -2.52
CA LEU A 116 9.68 8.32 -2.53
C LEU A 116 10.22 9.18 -3.66
N THR A 117 11.16 10.05 -3.34
CA THR A 117 11.87 10.84 -4.33
C THR A 117 13.32 10.40 -4.32
N VAL A 118 13.74 9.77 -5.41
CA VAL A 118 15.13 9.30 -5.56
C VAL A 118 15.87 10.39 -6.32
N ASN A 119 16.86 10.99 -5.67
CA ASN A 119 17.67 12.04 -6.27
C ASN A 119 18.76 11.40 -7.13
N LEU A 120 18.67 11.59 -8.43
CA LEU A 120 19.52 10.93 -9.42
C LEU A 120 20.69 11.82 -9.83
N ALA A 121 21.79 11.18 -10.22
CA ALA A 121 22.89 11.89 -10.87
C ALA A 121 22.46 12.40 -12.25
N ASP A 122 21.82 11.52 -13.02
CA ASP A 122 21.32 11.83 -14.36
C ASP A 122 20.01 11.10 -14.58
N ALA A 123 19.18 11.62 -15.47
CA ALA A 123 17.99 10.91 -15.89
C ALA A 123 18.41 9.63 -16.64
N GLY A 124 17.64 8.55 -16.44
CA GLY A 124 17.98 7.30 -17.08
C GLY A 124 16.87 6.29 -16.96
N ALA A 125 17.14 5.10 -17.50
CA ALA A 125 16.19 4.00 -17.46
C ALA A 125 16.16 3.40 -16.05
N PHE A 126 15.00 2.87 -15.69
CA PHE A 126 14.84 2.14 -14.43
C PHE A 126 13.88 0.98 -14.67
N THR A 127 13.98 -0.02 -13.81
CA THR A 127 13.04 -1.14 -13.80
C THR A 127 12.56 -1.39 -12.39
N THR A 128 11.38 -2.01 -12.27
CA THR A 128 10.80 -2.33 -10.99
C THR A 128 10.30 -3.77 -10.98
N ARG A 129 10.33 -4.40 -9.80
CA ARG A 129 9.75 -5.71 -9.61
C ARG A 129 9.35 -5.87 -8.15
N VAL A 130 8.55 -6.88 -7.85
CA VAL A 130 8.11 -7.19 -6.48
C VAL A 130 8.54 -8.60 -6.15
N GLU A 131 9.14 -8.78 -4.97
CA GLU A 131 9.51 -10.07 -4.41
C GLU A 131 8.94 -10.15 -2.99
N GLY A 132 7.88 -10.93 -2.80
CA GLY A 132 7.21 -11.00 -1.51
C GLY A 132 6.65 -9.64 -1.11
N ASN A 133 7.08 -9.14 0.04
CA ASN A 133 6.65 -7.83 0.54
C ASN A 133 7.64 -6.72 0.20
N THR A 134 8.55 -6.96 -0.72
CA THR A 134 9.59 -6.01 -1.10
C THR A 134 9.37 -5.51 -2.51
N PHE A 135 9.32 -4.20 -2.66
CA PHE A 135 9.34 -3.54 -3.96
C PHE A 135 10.80 -3.21 -4.29
N ILE A 136 11.26 -3.57 -5.49
CA ILE A 136 12.65 -3.42 -5.87
C ILE A 136 12.74 -2.52 -7.08
N LEU A 137 13.46 -1.43 -6.91
CA LEU A 137 13.78 -0.47 -7.96
C LEU A 137 15.23 -0.66 -8.38
N LYS A 138 15.46 -0.75 -9.67
CA LYS A 138 16.81 -0.84 -10.22
C LYS A 138 17.04 0.29 -11.21
N ILE A 139 18.14 0.99 -11.00
CA ILE A 139 18.52 2.15 -11.81
C ILE A 139 19.80 1.86 -12.58
#